data_1581203a9c7090852a5faebf4d0ef635
#
_entry.id   1581203a9c7090852a5faebf4d0ef635
#
_cell.length_a   1.000
_cell.length_b   1.000
_cell.length_c   1.000
_cell.angle_alpha   90.00
_cell.angle_beta   90.00
_cell.angle_gamma   90.00
#
_symmetry.space_group_name_H-M   'P 1'
#
loop_
_entity.id
_entity.type
_entity.pdbx_description
1 polymer ?
#
loop_
_entity_poly.entity_id
_entity_poly.type
_entity_poly.pdbx_seq_one_letter_code
_entity_poly.pdbx_strand_id
1 'polypeptide(L)'
;PQKERIIDQAMHMFVSQGIKSVRMDDIAQQLGVSKRTLYELFGDKEGLLYLAMDRYFEKKRIERAAVCAHARNVLEAMFMVLGGVMDNAEVIQRLLNNLRKFYPAVHDKMTREGTAKSRRDLQEMLEKGIADGLFVDTINLDLAISVLYYTASAITVRKDLILPAGMTEREAFVQIISNFFRGIST
;
A
#
# COMPACT_ATOMS: atom_id res chain seq x y z
N PRO A 1 -9.18 -16.63 -14.51
CA PRO A 1 -8.99 -17.03 -15.89
C PRO A 1 -7.76 -16.36 -16.54
N GLN A 2 -7.61 -16.41 -17.86
CA GLN A 2 -6.39 -16.01 -18.58
C GLN A 2 -5.91 -14.59 -18.27
N LYS A 3 -6.81 -13.60 -18.25
CA LYS A 3 -6.47 -12.20 -17.98
C LYS A 3 -5.79 -12.00 -16.62
N GLU A 4 -6.31 -12.63 -15.58
CA GLU A 4 -5.75 -12.54 -14.22
C GLU A 4 -4.38 -13.22 -14.12
N ARG A 5 -4.21 -14.39 -14.79
CA ARG A 5 -2.92 -15.06 -14.86
C ARG A 5 -1.85 -14.17 -15.51
N ILE A 6 -2.22 -13.47 -16.58
CA ILE A 6 -1.30 -12.54 -17.26
C ILE A 6 -0.92 -11.39 -16.33
N ILE A 7 -1.88 -10.79 -15.64
CA ILE A 7 -1.65 -9.70 -14.68
C ILE A 7 -0.71 -10.13 -13.56
N ASP A 8 -0.95 -11.29 -12.94
CA ASP A 8 -0.14 -11.81 -11.84
C ASP A 8 1.30 -12.13 -12.29
N GLN A 9 1.47 -12.73 -13.47
CA GLN A 9 2.80 -13.02 -14.01
C GLN A 9 3.54 -11.75 -14.45
N ALA A 10 2.84 -10.80 -15.07
CA ALA A 10 3.43 -9.50 -15.40
C ALA A 10 3.93 -8.79 -14.13
N MET A 11 3.15 -8.81 -13.05
CA MET A 11 3.57 -8.23 -11.77
C MET A 11 4.83 -8.91 -11.22
N HIS A 12 4.89 -10.23 -11.27
CA HIS A 12 6.09 -10.97 -10.87
C HIS A 12 7.33 -10.54 -11.68
N MET A 13 7.18 -10.38 -13.00
CA MET A 13 8.27 -9.89 -13.86
C MET A 13 8.67 -8.46 -13.51
N PHE A 14 7.71 -7.55 -13.26
CA PHE A 14 7.98 -6.17 -12.87
C PHE A 14 8.74 -6.06 -11.54
N VAL A 15 8.42 -6.91 -10.57
CA VAL A 15 9.11 -6.96 -9.28
C VAL A 15 10.52 -7.52 -9.41
N SER A 16 10.69 -8.62 -10.15
CA SER A 16 11.96 -9.36 -10.24
C SER A 16 12.96 -8.73 -11.20
N GLN A 17 12.49 -8.23 -12.35
CA GLN A 17 13.35 -7.74 -13.44
C GLN A 17 13.34 -6.21 -13.55
N GLY A 18 12.42 -5.54 -12.87
CA GLY A 18 12.22 -4.09 -12.91
C GLY A 18 11.25 -3.64 -14.01
N ILE A 19 10.43 -2.65 -13.66
CA ILE A 19 9.34 -2.15 -14.53
C ILE A 19 9.85 -1.67 -15.88
N LYS A 20 11.00 -0.97 -15.91
CA LYS A 20 11.57 -0.41 -17.15
C LYS A 20 12.02 -1.51 -18.12
N SER A 21 12.64 -2.56 -17.59
CA SER A 21 13.31 -3.62 -18.39
C SER A 21 12.32 -4.52 -19.10
N VAL A 22 11.19 -4.83 -18.48
CA VAL A 22 10.18 -5.75 -18.99
C VAL A 22 9.40 -5.13 -20.15
N ARG A 23 9.38 -5.80 -21.31
CA ARG A 23 8.61 -5.39 -22.48
C ARG A 23 7.36 -6.24 -22.65
N MET A 24 6.38 -5.74 -23.40
CA MET A 24 5.18 -6.52 -23.76
C MET A 24 5.56 -7.83 -24.51
N ASP A 25 6.63 -7.79 -25.29
CA ASP A 25 7.15 -8.96 -25.99
C ASP A 25 7.67 -10.05 -25.05
N ASP A 26 8.39 -9.64 -24.00
CA ASP A 26 8.93 -10.55 -22.99
C ASP A 26 7.79 -11.26 -22.25
N ILE A 27 6.73 -10.50 -21.92
CA ILE A 27 5.54 -11.04 -21.29
C ILE A 27 4.82 -12.02 -22.22
N ALA A 28 4.63 -11.66 -23.49
CA ALA A 28 3.98 -12.50 -24.48
C ALA A 28 4.74 -13.84 -24.64
N GLN A 29 6.06 -13.79 -24.78
CA GLN A 29 6.92 -14.95 -24.93
C GLN A 29 6.89 -15.83 -23.68
N GLN A 30 7.05 -15.26 -22.49
CA GLN A 30 7.08 -16.01 -21.24
C GLN A 30 5.76 -16.72 -20.94
N LEU A 31 4.64 -16.12 -21.33
CA LEU A 31 3.30 -16.67 -21.07
C LEU A 31 2.72 -17.52 -22.18
N GLY A 32 3.40 -17.59 -23.33
CA GLY A 32 2.90 -18.31 -24.51
C GLY A 32 1.63 -17.71 -25.10
N VAL A 33 1.47 -16.38 -25.00
CA VAL A 33 0.34 -15.64 -25.58
C VAL A 33 0.80 -14.75 -26.72
N SER A 34 -0.10 -14.45 -27.68
CA SER A 34 0.27 -13.55 -28.77
C SER A 34 0.37 -12.10 -28.29
N LYS A 35 1.27 -11.32 -28.92
CA LYS A 35 1.31 -9.86 -28.69
C LYS A 35 -0.06 -9.21 -28.90
N ARG A 36 -0.74 -9.62 -29.96
CA ARG A 36 -2.08 -9.14 -30.30
C ARG A 36 -3.05 -9.31 -29.12
N THR A 37 -3.05 -10.50 -28.52
CA THR A 37 -3.89 -10.79 -27.33
C THR A 37 -3.57 -9.85 -26.18
N LEU A 38 -2.29 -9.56 -25.92
CA LEU A 38 -1.91 -8.63 -24.85
C LEU A 38 -2.40 -7.21 -25.13
N TYR A 39 -2.23 -6.73 -26.36
CA TYR A 39 -2.71 -5.39 -26.71
C TYR A 39 -4.24 -5.28 -26.73
N GLU A 40 -4.95 -6.33 -27.16
CA GLU A 40 -6.42 -6.38 -27.10
C GLU A 40 -6.95 -6.39 -25.65
N LEU A 41 -6.24 -7.03 -24.71
CA LEU A 41 -6.67 -7.12 -23.31
C LEU A 41 -6.31 -5.88 -22.45
N PHE A 42 -5.19 -5.22 -22.76
CA PHE A 42 -4.58 -4.23 -21.87
C PHE A 42 -4.31 -2.88 -22.54
N GLY A 43 -4.46 -2.76 -23.84
CA GLY A 43 -4.13 -1.58 -24.63
C GLY A 43 -2.65 -1.41 -24.84
N ASP A 44 -1.91 -1.16 -23.78
CA ASP A 44 -0.46 -0.96 -23.79
C ASP A 44 0.20 -1.45 -22.48
N LYS A 45 1.50 -1.20 -22.34
CA LYS A 45 2.24 -1.55 -21.14
C LYS A 45 1.77 -0.78 -19.91
N GLU A 46 1.37 0.49 -20.05
CA GLU A 46 0.88 1.30 -18.93
C GLU A 46 -0.45 0.75 -18.40
N GLY A 47 -1.36 0.35 -19.28
CA GLY A 47 -2.62 -0.30 -18.91
C GLY A 47 -2.40 -1.62 -18.16
N LEU A 48 -1.50 -2.47 -18.66
CA LEU A 48 -1.14 -3.71 -17.97
C LEU A 48 -0.45 -3.43 -16.63
N LEU A 49 0.47 -2.48 -16.58
CA LEU A 49 1.21 -2.10 -15.38
C LEU A 49 0.26 -1.57 -14.29
N TYR A 50 -0.68 -0.70 -14.66
CA TYR A 50 -1.69 -0.21 -13.73
C TYR A 50 -2.51 -1.37 -13.13
N LEU A 51 -3.02 -2.27 -13.96
CA LEU A 51 -3.81 -3.41 -13.49
C LEU A 51 -3.00 -4.38 -12.63
N ALA A 52 -1.73 -4.60 -12.97
CA ALA A 52 -0.83 -5.45 -12.20
C ALA A 52 -0.54 -4.86 -10.81
N MET A 53 -0.28 -3.56 -10.74
CA MET A 53 -0.06 -2.85 -9.48
C MET A 53 -1.32 -2.77 -8.62
N ASP A 54 -2.46 -2.41 -9.20
CA ASP A 54 -3.75 -2.35 -8.47
C ASP A 54 -4.10 -3.71 -7.86
N ARG A 55 -3.98 -4.78 -8.64
CA ARG A 55 -4.22 -6.15 -8.15
C ARG A 55 -3.22 -6.57 -7.07
N TYR A 56 -1.96 -6.20 -7.20
CA TYR A 56 -0.93 -6.47 -6.18
C TYR A 56 -1.26 -5.79 -4.85
N PHE A 57 -1.60 -4.50 -4.87
CA PHE A 57 -1.97 -3.77 -3.66
C PHE A 57 -3.28 -4.26 -3.07
N GLU A 58 -4.26 -4.62 -3.90
CA GLU A 58 -5.52 -5.18 -3.41
C GLU A 58 -5.34 -6.54 -2.74
N LYS A 59 -4.51 -7.42 -3.29
CA LYS A 59 -4.13 -8.69 -2.63
C LYS A 59 -3.49 -8.42 -1.26
N LYS A 60 -2.57 -7.46 -1.18
CA LYS A 60 -1.93 -7.08 0.09
C LYS A 60 -2.93 -6.51 1.10
N ARG A 61 -3.93 -5.77 0.63
CA ARG A 61 -5.01 -5.26 1.48
C ARG A 61 -5.87 -6.40 2.04
N ILE A 62 -6.24 -7.37 1.22
CA ILE A 62 -7.01 -8.55 1.62
C ILE A 62 -6.21 -9.41 2.62
N GLU A 63 -4.92 -9.65 2.36
CA GLU A 63 -4.05 -10.38 3.29
C GLU A 63 -3.98 -9.71 4.66
N ARG A 64 -3.82 -8.38 4.71
CA ARG A 64 -3.84 -7.62 5.97
C ARG A 64 -5.19 -7.70 6.67
N ALA A 65 -6.29 -7.56 5.94
CA ALA A 65 -7.63 -7.66 6.51
C ALA A 65 -7.88 -9.05 7.15
N ALA A 66 -7.41 -10.12 6.49
CA ALA A 66 -7.52 -11.48 7.02
C ALA A 66 -6.72 -11.66 8.33
N VAL A 67 -5.51 -11.08 8.41
CA VAL A 67 -4.71 -11.08 9.66
C VAL A 67 -5.43 -10.29 10.75
N CYS A 68 -5.98 -9.12 10.42
CA CYS A 68 -6.69 -8.26 11.37
C CYS A 68 -8.00 -8.87 11.88
N ALA A 69 -8.61 -9.79 11.14
CA ALA A 69 -9.82 -10.50 11.58
C ALA A 69 -9.60 -11.32 12.87
N HIS A 70 -8.35 -11.67 13.20
CA HIS A 70 -7.98 -12.37 14.43
C HIS A 70 -7.58 -11.43 15.57
N ALA A 71 -7.59 -10.12 15.37
CA ALA A 71 -7.29 -9.14 16.41
C ALA A 71 -8.37 -9.14 17.51
N ARG A 72 -7.94 -9.00 18.76
CA ARG A 72 -8.84 -8.98 19.92
C ARG A 72 -9.73 -7.72 19.96
N ASN A 73 -9.24 -6.64 19.39
CA ASN A 73 -9.95 -5.37 19.27
C ASN A 73 -9.39 -4.53 18.10
N VAL A 74 -10.05 -3.41 17.80
CA VAL A 74 -9.66 -2.55 16.69
C VAL A 74 -8.27 -1.92 16.89
N LEU A 75 -7.86 -1.64 18.12
CA LEU A 75 -6.54 -1.08 18.41
C LEU A 75 -5.42 -2.06 18.02
N GLU A 76 -5.56 -3.34 18.37
CA GLU A 76 -4.63 -4.38 17.95
C GLU A 76 -4.63 -4.53 16.42
N ALA A 77 -5.81 -4.51 15.79
CA ALA A 77 -5.92 -4.54 14.33
C ALA A 77 -5.17 -3.37 13.67
N MET A 78 -5.29 -2.17 14.20
CA MET A 78 -4.57 -0.99 13.68
C MET A 78 -3.05 -1.15 13.80
N PHE A 79 -2.53 -1.66 14.90
CA PHE A 79 -1.09 -1.97 15.03
C PHE A 79 -0.63 -3.03 14.03
N MET A 80 -1.44 -4.06 13.78
CA MET A 80 -1.14 -5.09 12.76
C MET A 80 -1.09 -4.49 11.36
N VAL A 81 -2.07 -3.65 10.98
CA VAL A 81 -2.10 -2.98 9.67
C VAL A 81 -0.86 -2.10 9.49
N LEU A 82 -0.59 -1.25 10.47
CA LEU A 82 0.52 -0.30 10.41
C LEU A 82 1.88 -1.02 10.42
N GLY A 83 2.02 -2.11 11.19
CA GLY A 83 3.21 -2.97 11.17
C GLY A 83 3.42 -3.64 9.82
N GLY A 84 2.37 -4.18 9.20
CA GLY A 84 2.42 -4.81 7.89
C GLY A 84 2.80 -3.85 6.75
N VAL A 85 2.52 -2.55 6.91
CA VAL A 85 3.01 -1.51 5.98
C VAL A 85 4.54 -1.43 6.04
N MET A 86 5.12 -1.50 7.23
CA MET A 86 6.58 -1.46 7.42
C MET A 86 7.28 -2.67 6.78
N ASP A 87 6.71 -3.86 6.91
CA ASP A 87 7.32 -5.10 6.40
C ASP A 87 7.47 -5.14 4.87
N ASN A 88 6.63 -4.40 4.15
CA ASN A 88 6.65 -4.33 2.70
C ASN A 88 7.21 -3.00 2.14
N ALA A 89 7.67 -2.11 3.02
CA ALA A 89 8.01 -0.72 2.65
C ALA A 89 9.06 -0.62 1.55
N GLU A 90 10.12 -1.42 1.59
CA GLU A 90 11.21 -1.36 0.58
C GLU A 90 10.73 -1.74 -0.82
N VAL A 91 9.95 -2.83 -0.95
CA VAL A 91 9.42 -3.27 -2.25
C VAL A 91 8.47 -2.22 -2.81
N ILE A 92 7.56 -1.72 -1.97
CA ILE A 92 6.60 -0.69 -2.35
C ILE A 92 7.32 0.59 -2.77
N GLN A 93 8.29 1.06 -2.00
CA GLN A 93 9.07 2.26 -2.30
C GLN A 93 9.80 2.14 -3.64
N ARG A 94 10.46 0.99 -3.89
CA ARG A 94 11.14 0.73 -5.16
C ARG A 94 10.17 0.77 -6.33
N LEU A 95 9.01 0.13 -6.22
CA LEU A 95 7.98 0.13 -7.25
C LEU A 95 7.46 1.55 -7.53
N LEU A 96 7.09 2.30 -6.49
CA LEU A 96 6.58 3.67 -6.63
C LEU A 96 7.62 4.63 -7.19
N ASN A 97 8.89 4.51 -6.81
CA ASN A 97 9.97 5.32 -7.37
C ASN A 97 10.20 5.03 -8.86
N ASN A 98 10.12 3.76 -9.27
CA ASN A 98 10.19 3.39 -10.68
C ASN A 98 8.99 3.91 -11.48
N LEU A 99 7.77 3.81 -10.93
CA LEU A 99 6.58 4.38 -11.53
C LEU A 99 6.73 5.91 -11.71
N ARG A 100 7.09 6.62 -10.66
CA ARG A 100 7.28 8.08 -10.70
C ARG A 100 8.27 8.50 -11.78
N LYS A 101 9.37 7.75 -11.92
CA LYS A 101 10.43 8.06 -12.86
C LYS A 101 10.07 7.76 -14.31
N PHE A 102 9.40 6.64 -14.58
CA PHE A 102 9.22 6.11 -15.94
C PHE A 102 7.78 6.12 -16.43
N TYR A 103 6.80 6.16 -15.52
CA TYR A 103 5.36 6.09 -15.79
C TYR A 103 4.59 7.02 -14.86
N PRO A 104 4.83 8.34 -14.93
CA PRO A 104 4.27 9.30 -13.97
C PRO A 104 2.74 9.31 -13.94
N ALA A 105 2.08 9.12 -15.08
CA ALA A 105 0.61 9.07 -15.15
C ALA A 105 0.06 7.87 -14.35
N VAL A 106 0.69 6.70 -14.47
CA VAL A 106 0.34 5.50 -13.68
C VAL A 106 0.61 5.75 -12.20
N HIS A 107 1.78 6.33 -11.87
CA HIS A 107 2.14 6.69 -10.49
C HIS A 107 1.09 7.59 -9.84
N ASP A 108 0.70 8.68 -10.51
CA ASP A 108 -0.23 9.67 -9.97
C ASP A 108 -1.63 9.09 -9.76
N LYS A 109 -2.09 8.26 -10.70
CA LYS A 109 -3.35 7.54 -10.57
C LYS A 109 -3.31 6.57 -9.38
N MET A 110 -2.28 5.73 -9.29
CA MET A 110 -2.11 4.76 -8.20
C MET A 110 -2.01 5.43 -6.83
N THR A 111 -1.25 6.53 -6.73
CA THR A 111 -1.07 7.28 -5.49
C THR A 111 -2.39 7.90 -5.04
N ARG A 112 -3.14 8.54 -5.93
CA ARG A 112 -4.43 9.15 -5.61
C ARG A 112 -5.45 8.11 -5.13
N GLU A 113 -5.59 7.01 -5.86
CA GLU A 113 -6.55 5.94 -5.52
C GLU A 113 -6.13 5.20 -4.25
N GLY A 114 -4.84 4.89 -4.10
CA GLY A 114 -4.28 4.23 -2.91
C GLY A 114 -4.44 5.09 -1.66
N THR A 115 -4.19 6.41 -1.76
CA THR A 115 -4.42 7.35 -0.65
C THR A 115 -5.89 7.35 -0.24
N ALA A 116 -6.81 7.43 -1.20
CA ALA A 116 -8.24 7.44 -0.90
C ALA A 116 -8.70 6.15 -0.22
N LYS A 117 -8.21 4.99 -0.68
CA LYS A 117 -8.49 3.68 -0.06
C LYS A 117 -7.94 3.61 1.37
N SER A 118 -6.67 3.98 1.57
CA SER A 118 -6.02 3.93 2.90
C SER A 118 -6.67 4.86 3.91
N ARG A 119 -7.05 6.07 3.50
CA ARG A 119 -7.77 7.00 4.38
C ARG A 119 -9.12 6.47 4.80
N ARG A 120 -9.85 5.81 3.91
CA ARG A 120 -11.15 5.18 4.20
C ARG A 120 -11.00 4.02 5.18
N ASP A 121 -10.03 3.13 4.96
CA ASP A 121 -9.75 2.02 5.87
C ASP A 121 -9.40 2.53 7.29
N LEU A 122 -8.59 3.60 7.41
CA LEU A 122 -8.27 4.23 8.69
C LEU A 122 -9.50 4.86 9.34
N GLN A 123 -10.37 5.51 8.56
CA GLN A 123 -11.61 6.09 9.07
C GLN A 123 -12.51 5.02 9.67
N GLU A 124 -12.79 3.95 8.95
CA GLU A 124 -13.62 2.83 9.42
C GLU A 124 -13.07 2.23 10.73
N MET A 125 -11.75 2.08 10.83
CA MET A 125 -11.12 1.56 12.04
C MET A 125 -11.22 2.52 13.22
N LEU A 126 -11.02 3.81 13.03
CA LEU A 126 -11.16 4.81 14.09
C LEU A 126 -12.62 4.95 14.55
N GLU A 127 -13.57 4.99 13.62
CA GLU A 127 -15.01 5.03 13.92
C GLU A 127 -15.43 3.81 14.74
N LYS A 128 -14.93 2.62 14.37
CA LYS A 128 -15.16 1.41 15.15
C LYS A 128 -14.56 1.52 16.57
N GLY A 129 -13.36 2.05 16.71
CA GLY A 129 -12.71 2.25 18.02
C GLY A 129 -13.50 3.20 18.92
N ILE A 130 -14.08 4.26 18.36
CA ILE A 130 -14.98 5.18 19.09
C ILE A 130 -16.27 4.43 19.49
N ALA A 131 -16.89 3.72 18.58
CA ALA A 131 -18.12 2.96 18.84
C ALA A 131 -17.93 1.88 19.91
N ASP A 132 -16.75 1.23 19.93
CA ASP A 132 -16.38 0.23 20.93
C ASP A 132 -15.93 0.84 22.29
N GLY A 133 -15.90 2.19 22.41
CA GLY A 133 -15.48 2.91 23.62
C GLY A 133 -13.98 2.82 23.92
N LEU A 134 -13.15 2.47 22.93
CA LEU A 134 -11.69 2.42 23.06
C LEU A 134 -11.01 3.76 22.80
N PHE A 135 -11.64 4.62 22.02
CA PHE A 135 -11.15 5.96 21.69
C PHE A 135 -12.18 7.01 22.12
N VAL A 136 -11.67 8.19 22.51
CA VAL A 136 -12.53 9.31 22.85
C VAL A 136 -13.30 9.80 21.62
N ASP A 137 -14.56 10.19 21.80
CA ASP A 137 -15.44 10.65 20.71
C ASP A 137 -15.21 12.13 20.34
N THR A 138 -14.39 12.84 21.12
CA THR A 138 -14.08 14.27 20.93
C THR A 138 -12.95 14.52 19.94
N ILE A 139 -12.33 13.47 19.37
CA ILE A 139 -11.25 13.63 18.39
C ILE A 139 -11.76 14.22 17.08
N ASN A 140 -10.94 15.08 16.46
CA ASN A 140 -11.15 15.45 15.08
C ASN A 140 -10.70 14.29 14.18
N LEU A 141 -11.67 13.55 13.64
CA LEU A 141 -11.42 12.31 12.90
C LEU A 141 -10.57 12.54 11.64
N ASP A 142 -10.84 13.59 10.86
CA ASP A 142 -10.07 13.94 9.66
C ASP A 142 -8.61 14.27 9.98
N LEU A 143 -8.38 14.98 11.09
CA LEU A 143 -7.05 15.29 11.58
C LEU A 143 -6.33 14.02 12.03
N ALA A 144 -7.00 13.15 12.78
CA ALA A 144 -6.47 11.87 13.24
C ALA A 144 -6.03 10.97 12.07
N ILE A 145 -6.89 10.84 11.06
CA ILE A 145 -6.60 10.10 9.82
C ILE A 145 -5.39 10.72 9.11
N SER A 146 -5.35 12.05 9.02
CA SER A 146 -4.24 12.75 8.36
C SER A 146 -2.91 12.52 9.09
N VAL A 147 -2.89 12.63 10.43
CA VAL A 147 -1.70 12.38 11.25
C VAL A 147 -1.19 10.95 11.03
N LEU A 148 -2.06 9.95 11.15
CA LEU A 148 -1.68 8.54 10.97
C LEU A 148 -1.15 8.28 9.56
N TYR A 149 -1.89 8.71 8.53
CA TYR A 149 -1.52 8.47 7.14
C TYR A 149 -0.18 9.14 6.76
N TYR A 150 -0.04 10.45 7.06
CA TYR A 150 1.17 11.16 6.67
C TYR A 150 2.39 10.77 7.50
N THR A 151 2.22 10.41 8.76
CA THR A 151 3.30 9.89 9.60
C THR A 151 3.80 8.55 9.05
N ALA A 152 2.89 7.62 8.77
CA ALA A 152 3.24 6.35 8.16
C ALA A 152 3.97 6.56 6.82
N SER A 153 3.45 7.42 5.95
CA SER A 153 4.06 7.73 4.65
C SER A 153 5.44 8.37 4.78
N ALA A 154 5.63 9.31 5.73
CA ALA A 154 6.91 9.98 5.95
C ALA A 154 8.01 9.00 6.37
N ILE A 155 7.67 8.01 7.18
CA ILE A 155 8.63 7.01 7.66
C ILE A 155 8.89 5.92 6.60
N THR A 156 7.82 5.42 5.94
CA THR A 156 7.93 4.20 5.13
C THR A 156 8.21 4.45 3.65
N VAL A 157 7.55 5.45 3.06
CA VAL A 157 7.58 5.70 1.61
C VAL A 157 8.52 6.84 1.25
N ARG A 158 8.31 7.99 1.89
CA ARG A 158 9.09 9.20 1.55
C ARG A 158 10.46 9.21 2.20
N LYS A 159 10.60 8.61 3.40
CA LYS A 159 11.84 8.61 4.21
C LYS A 159 12.40 10.01 4.44
N ASP A 160 11.51 10.99 4.57
CA ASP A 160 11.86 12.41 4.77
C ASP A 160 11.81 12.84 6.25
N LEU A 161 11.43 11.92 7.14
CA LEU A 161 11.47 12.15 8.58
C LEU A 161 12.90 12.00 9.10
N ILE A 162 13.42 13.05 9.71
CA ILE A 162 14.74 13.02 10.36
C ILE A 162 14.62 12.28 11.70
N LEU A 163 15.28 11.13 11.82
CA LEU A 163 15.27 10.33 13.03
C LEU A 163 16.44 10.67 13.94
N PRO A 164 16.28 10.52 15.28
CA PRO A 164 17.39 10.59 16.22
C PRO A 164 18.50 9.58 15.88
N ALA A 165 19.74 9.92 16.21
CA ALA A 165 20.87 9.04 15.95
C ALA A 165 20.67 7.68 16.65
N GLY A 166 20.86 6.60 15.90
CA GLY A 166 20.73 5.23 16.38
C GLY A 166 19.28 4.69 16.42
N MET A 167 18.28 5.49 16.09
CA MET A 167 16.89 5.03 16.03
C MET A 167 16.57 4.47 14.64
N THR A 168 15.98 3.29 14.61
CA THR A 168 15.48 2.69 13.38
C THR A 168 14.11 3.26 12.97
N GLU A 169 13.76 3.17 11.68
CA GLU A 169 12.45 3.57 11.17
C GLU A 169 11.31 2.82 11.88
N ARG A 170 11.51 1.54 12.19
CA ARG A 170 10.52 0.73 12.92
C ARG A 170 10.33 1.21 14.36
N GLU A 171 11.41 1.52 15.07
CA GLU A 171 11.33 2.06 16.43
C GLU A 171 10.62 3.41 16.47
N ALA A 172 10.98 4.32 15.55
CA ALA A 172 10.33 5.63 15.44
C ALA A 172 8.83 5.46 15.14
N PHE A 173 8.48 4.60 14.18
CA PHE A 173 7.10 4.33 13.82
C PHE A 173 6.30 3.81 15.01
N VAL A 174 6.79 2.78 15.71
CA VAL A 174 6.11 2.20 16.87
C VAL A 174 5.92 3.23 17.97
N GLN A 175 6.95 4.04 18.27
CA GLN A 175 6.85 5.07 19.32
C GLN A 175 5.82 6.16 18.96
N ILE A 176 5.86 6.70 17.74
CA ILE A 176 4.94 7.77 17.32
C ILE A 176 3.49 7.26 17.33
N ILE A 177 3.25 6.10 16.76
CA ILE A 177 1.91 5.52 16.69
C ILE A 177 1.40 5.13 18.09
N SER A 178 2.25 4.57 18.95
CA SER A 178 1.88 4.26 20.33
C SER A 178 1.51 5.53 21.13
N ASN A 179 2.26 6.60 20.96
CA ASN A 179 1.98 7.87 21.63
C ASN A 179 0.67 8.49 21.10
N PHE A 180 0.43 8.40 19.78
CA PHE A 180 -0.82 8.85 19.20
C PHE A 180 -2.03 8.10 19.81
N PHE A 181 -1.99 6.77 19.83
CA PHE A 181 -3.10 6.00 20.38
C PHE A 181 -3.29 6.18 21.88
N ARG A 182 -2.21 6.33 22.66
CA ARG A 182 -2.32 6.69 24.09
C ARG A 182 -3.03 8.03 24.28
N GLY A 183 -2.81 8.98 23.38
CA GLY A 183 -3.44 10.31 23.46
C GLY A 183 -4.94 10.33 23.14
N ILE A 184 -5.45 9.32 22.43
CA ILE A 184 -6.86 9.22 22.04
C ILE A 184 -7.62 8.08 22.71
N SER A 185 -6.95 7.24 23.51
CA SER A 185 -7.59 6.16 24.25
C SER A 185 -8.36 6.68 25.45
N THR A 186 -9.45 6.01 25.77
CA THR A 186 -10.29 6.28 26.95
C THR A 186 -9.64 5.82 28.25
#